data_fb5cf6d37649eb1cd3981484915e59c6
#
_entry.id   fb5cf6d37649eb1cd3981484915e59c6
#
_cell.length_a   1.000
_cell.length_b   1.000
_cell.length_c   1.000
_cell.angle_alpha   90.00
_cell.angle_beta   90.00
_cell.angle_gamma   90.00
#
_symmetry.space_group_name_H-M   'P 1'
#
loop_
_entity.id
_entity.type
_entity.pdbx_description
1 polymer ?
#
loop_
_entity_poly.entity_id
_entity_poly.type
_entity_poly.pdbx_seq_one_letter_code
_entity_poly.pdbx_strand_id
1 'polypeptide(L)'
;AKFTLAGLKSAVLTSENSKYRNIEIKRLAEKKINYLFVVDMFNEGIDIPAIDTVLFLRPTESLTIFLQQFGRGLRKAKDKKYLTVLDFVGHSRAEFNYMDRFRALMGRTSMSVKEEVEKDFPHLPLGCTIQLEPKAKEYIIQNINGYINSFKKSRIIQTIKQFEQKFSEPLSLASFLRLTHVPLEKLYNGNTWNGLCRLAGVTARESELNVELSRAVSKKWFSTDSYSYFSFIHDLAARRFKVSEGLLTPREQKMALMLYYDLYISAGEYDSLQLMFNRLSEDELFADEVCQLTEILMSRCNALEQDDNSAFRDSFPLKLHG
;
A
#
# COMPACT_ATOMS: atom_id res chain seq x y z
N ALA A 1 -15.94 -30.30 20.58
CA ALA A 1 -15.73 -31.09 21.79
C ALA A 1 -15.31 -30.25 23.01
N LYS A 2 -14.10 -29.61 23.01
CA LYS A 2 -13.62 -28.88 24.23
C LYS A 2 -14.54 -27.72 24.64
N PHE A 3 -15.06 -26.92 23.70
CA PHE A 3 -16.00 -25.83 24.01
C PHE A 3 -17.33 -26.34 24.58
N THR A 4 -17.85 -27.43 24.02
CA THR A 4 -19.09 -28.06 24.52
C THR A 4 -18.90 -28.64 25.90
N LEU A 5 -17.72 -29.25 26.19
CA LEU A 5 -17.36 -29.75 27.52
C LEU A 5 -17.23 -28.61 28.54
N ALA A 6 -16.80 -27.42 28.10
CA ALA A 6 -16.75 -26.21 28.92
C ALA A 6 -18.12 -25.51 29.09
N GLY A 7 -19.22 -26.11 28.63
CA GLY A 7 -20.56 -25.54 28.73
C GLY A 7 -20.87 -24.42 27.72
N LEU A 8 -19.97 -24.19 26.73
CA LEU A 8 -20.14 -23.14 25.73
C LEU A 8 -21.02 -23.63 24.58
N LYS A 9 -22.07 -22.88 24.26
CA LYS A 9 -22.98 -23.16 23.14
C LYS A 9 -22.26 -22.97 21.81
N SER A 10 -21.80 -24.05 21.22
CA SER A 10 -20.99 -24.02 20.01
C SER A 10 -21.43 -25.06 18.97
N ALA A 11 -21.14 -24.78 17.71
CA ALA A 11 -21.28 -25.72 16.59
C ALA A 11 -20.04 -25.71 15.71
N VAL A 12 -19.88 -26.75 14.88
CA VAL A 12 -18.78 -26.90 13.93
C VAL A 12 -19.35 -27.18 12.55
N LEU A 13 -18.85 -26.45 11.54
CA LEU A 13 -19.14 -26.68 10.14
C LEU A 13 -17.86 -27.08 9.40
N THR A 14 -17.93 -28.21 8.74
CA THR A 14 -16.88 -28.77 7.87
C THR A 14 -17.49 -29.18 6.53
N SER A 15 -16.67 -29.56 5.55
CA SER A 15 -17.14 -30.08 4.27
C SER A 15 -18.08 -31.27 4.46
N GLU A 16 -17.82 -32.12 5.46
CA GLU A 16 -18.60 -33.35 5.72
C GLU A 16 -20.03 -33.06 6.23
N ASN A 17 -20.23 -31.96 6.95
CA ASN A 17 -21.54 -31.59 7.51
C ASN A 17 -22.15 -30.34 6.87
N SER A 18 -21.71 -29.98 5.69
CA SER A 18 -22.14 -28.80 4.94
C SER A 18 -23.65 -28.67 4.74
N LYS A 19 -24.37 -29.80 4.71
CA LYS A 19 -25.84 -29.86 4.63
C LYS A 19 -26.54 -29.13 5.79
N TYR A 20 -25.92 -29.02 6.95
CA TYR A 20 -26.45 -28.30 8.11
C TYR A 20 -26.12 -26.82 8.15
N ARG A 21 -25.42 -26.30 7.15
CA ARG A 21 -24.91 -24.92 7.08
C ARG A 21 -26.00 -23.88 7.42
N ASN A 22 -27.12 -23.91 6.73
CA ASN A 22 -28.18 -22.91 6.91
C ASN A 22 -28.82 -23.01 8.30
N ILE A 23 -28.89 -24.20 8.86
CA ILE A 23 -29.43 -24.46 10.20
C ILE A 23 -28.51 -23.84 11.25
N GLU A 24 -27.19 -24.07 11.17
CA GLU A 24 -26.24 -23.57 12.16
C GLU A 24 -26.06 -22.06 12.05
N ILE A 25 -26.12 -21.50 10.83
CA ILE A 25 -26.14 -20.05 10.60
C ILE A 25 -27.36 -19.42 11.28
N LYS A 26 -28.54 -20.00 11.09
CA LYS A 26 -29.76 -19.50 11.74
C LYS A 26 -29.68 -19.60 13.26
N ARG A 27 -29.15 -20.69 13.79
CA ARG A 27 -28.92 -20.87 15.25
C ARG A 27 -27.97 -19.83 15.82
N LEU A 28 -26.92 -19.45 15.08
CA LEU A 28 -26.00 -18.38 15.48
C LEU A 28 -26.69 -17.00 15.46
N ALA A 29 -27.42 -16.69 14.38
CA ALA A 29 -28.18 -15.45 14.26
C ALA A 29 -29.25 -15.29 15.36
N GLU A 30 -29.89 -16.39 15.74
CA GLU A 30 -30.89 -16.43 16.84
C GLU A 30 -30.26 -16.55 18.23
N LYS A 31 -28.93 -16.46 18.36
CA LYS A 31 -28.17 -16.61 19.63
C LYS A 31 -28.43 -17.93 20.36
N LYS A 32 -28.88 -18.97 19.65
CA LYS A 32 -29.02 -20.34 20.19
C LYS A 32 -27.66 -20.99 20.38
N ILE A 33 -26.68 -20.59 19.55
CA ILE A 33 -25.26 -20.88 19.75
C ILE A 33 -24.51 -19.54 19.74
N ASN A 34 -23.38 -19.49 20.45
CA ASN A 34 -22.54 -18.28 20.55
C ASN A 34 -21.26 -18.38 19.73
N TYR A 35 -20.86 -19.60 19.39
CA TYR A 35 -19.62 -19.89 18.65
C TYR A 35 -19.90 -20.82 17.49
N LEU A 36 -19.43 -20.44 16.30
CA LEU A 36 -19.47 -21.27 15.11
C LEU A 36 -18.03 -21.45 14.60
N PHE A 37 -17.53 -22.68 14.69
CA PHE A 37 -16.23 -23.06 14.14
C PHE A 37 -16.40 -23.51 12.70
N VAL A 38 -15.57 -22.98 11.80
CA VAL A 38 -15.64 -23.27 10.37
C VAL A 38 -14.27 -23.61 9.84
N VAL A 39 -14.19 -24.69 9.04
CA VAL A 39 -12.96 -25.10 8.37
C VAL A 39 -13.20 -25.04 6.87
N ASP A 40 -12.41 -24.23 6.17
CA ASP A 40 -12.36 -24.06 4.71
C ASP A 40 -13.70 -23.73 3.99
N MET A 41 -14.79 -23.61 4.72
CA MET A 41 -16.13 -23.34 4.18
C MET A 41 -16.52 -21.85 4.16
N PHE A 42 -15.71 -20.99 4.75
CA PHE A 42 -16.02 -19.55 4.83
C PHE A 42 -15.67 -18.78 3.55
N ASN A 43 -15.07 -19.43 2.56
CA ASN A 43 -14.62 -18.79 1.33
C ASN A 43 -15.77 -18.45 0.38
N GLU A 44 -16.94 -19.10 0.51
CA GLU A 44 -18.10 -18.85 -0.35
C GLU A 44 -19.43 -18.86 0.42
N GLY A 45 -20.27 -17.83 0.13
CA GLY A 45 -21.72 -17.86 0.37
C GLY A 45 -22.23 -17.79 1.83
N ILE A 46 -21.43 -17.50 2.85
CA ILE A 46 -21.95 -17.26 4.21
C ILE A 46 -22.18 -15.76 4.40
N ASP A 47 -23.41 -15.38 4.67
CA ASP A 47 -23.82 -14.03 5.00
C ASP A 47 -24.49 -13.99 6.38
N ILE A 48 -23.77 -13.49 7.37
CA ILE A 48 -24.29 -13.30 8.73
C ILE A 48 -23.93 -11.90 9.19
N PRO A 49 -24.75 -10.88 8.87
CA PRO A 49 -24.47 -9.49 9.25
C PRO A 49 -24.32 -9.30 10.75
N ALA A 50 -24.97 -10.13 11.57
CA ALA A 50 -24.96 -10.05 13.03
C ALA A 50 -23.65 -10.51 13.69
N ILE A 51 -22.68 -11.04 12.95
CA ILE A 51 -21.37 -11.39 13.52
C ILE A 51 -20.65 -10.13 13.99
N ASP A 52 -20.33 -10.08 15.26
CA ASP A 52 -19.59 -8.99 15.92
C ASP A 52 -18.15 -9.35 16.25
N THR A 53 -17.81 -10.64 16.23
CA THR A 53 -16.46 -11.12 16.54
C THR A 53 -16.02 -12.21 15.56
N VAL A 54 -14.81 -12.06 15.02
CA VAL A 54 -14.16 -13.06 14.16
C VAL A 54 -12.82 -13.46 14.76
N LEU A 55 -12.56 -14.75 14.87
CA LEU A 55 -11.30 -15.31 15.35
C LEU A 55 -10.58 -16.02 14.19
N PHE A 56 -9.40 -15.55 13.83
CA PHE A 56 -8.50 -16.24 12.91
C PHE A 56 -7.56 -17.14 13.69
N LEU A 57 -7.94 -18.41 13.87
CA LEU A 57 -7.17 -19.40 14.62
C LEU A 57 -6.07 -20.06 13.78
N ARG A 58 -6.12 -19.87 12.47
CA ARG A 58 -5.14 -20.38 11.51
C ARG A 58 -4.71 -19.24 10.60
N PRO A 59 -3.41 -19.03 10.41
CA PRO A 59 -2.92 -18.05 9.45
C PRO A 59 -3.47 -18.35 8.04
N THR A 60 -4.09 -17.36 7.42
CA THR A 60 -4.57 -17.44 6.04
C THR A 60 -3.50 -16.83 5.13
N GLU A 61 -2.86 -17.66 4.31
CA GLU A 61 -1.77 -17.22 3.42
C GLU A 61 -2.27 -16.30 2.29
N SER A 62 -3.51 -16.50 1.84
CA SER A 62 -4.11 -15.68 0.79
C SER A 62 -4.70 -14.39 1.36
N LEU A 63 -4.15 -13.25 0.91
CA LEU A 63 -4.71 -11.92 1.22
C LEU A 63 -6.17 -11.80 0.76
N THR A 64 -6.51 -12.33 -0.42
CA THR A 64 -7.88 -12.31 -0.95
C THR A 64 -8.86 -13.05 -0.03
N ILE A 65 -8.49 -14.23 0.43
CA ILE A 65 -9.31 -15.01 1.36
C ILE A 65 -9.46 -14.27 2.69
N PHE A 66 -8.38 -13.70 3.22
CA PHE A 66 -8.42 -12.88 4.43
C PHE A 66 -9.39 -11.70 4.29
N LEU A 67 -9.29 -10.92 3.22
CA LEU A 67 -10.15 -9.77 2.97
C LEU A 67 -11.61 -10.18 2.75
N GLN A 68 -11.87 -11.30 2.10
CA GLN A 68 -13.22 -11.85 1.95
C GLN A 68 -13.83 -12.24 3.29
N GLN A 69 -13.07 -12.92 4.14
CA GLN A 69 -13.51 -13.31 5.49
C GLN A 69 -13.72 -12.08 6.38
N PHE A 70 -12.80 -11.14 6.35
CA PHE A 70 -12.87 -9.87 7.07
C PHE A 70 -14.08 -9.04 6.65
N GLY A 71 -14.27 -8.84 5.34
CA GLY A 71 -15.35 -8.04 4.76
C GLY A 71 -16.76 -8.55 5.11
N ARG A 72 -16.92 -9.85 5.32
CA ARG A 72 -18.21 -10.43 5.77
C ARG A 72 -18.59 -9.96 7.16
N GLY A 73 -17.59 -9.84 8.05
CA GLY A 73 -17.80 -9.28 9.38
C GLY A 73 -18.08 -7.78 9.40
N LEU A 74 -17.74 -7.02 8.35
CA LEU A 74 -17.96 -5.57 8.30
C LEU A 74 -19.41 -5.16 7.93
N ARG A 75 -20.28 -6.11 7.58
CA ARG A 75 -21.67 -5.79 7.26
C ARG A 75 -22.41 -5.18 8.42
N LYS A 76 -23.21 -4.16 8.12
CA LYS A 76 -24.05 -3.48 9.14
C LYS A 76 -25.19 -4.38 9.57
N ALA A 77 -25.46 -4.44 10.88
CA ALA A 77 -26.61 -5.09 11.47
C ALA A 77 -27.18 -4.24 12.58
N LYS A 78 -28.45 -4.44 12.90
CA LYS A 78 -29.10 -3.81 14.06
C LYS A 78 -28.33 -4.20 15.32
N ASP A 79 -28.04 -3.24 16.18
CA ASP A 79 -27.33 -3.40 17.45
C ASP A 79 -25.83 -3.75 17.34
N LYS A 80 -25.26 -3.82 16.14
CA LYS A 80 -23.83 -4.02 15.92
C LYS A 80 -23.12 -2.68 15.76
N LYS A 81 -22.27 -2.32 16.72
CA LYS A 81 -21.52 -1.04 16.73
C LYS A 81 -20.16 -1.16 16.04
N TYR A 82 -19.48 -2.30 16.20
CA TYR A 82 -18.15 -2.57 15.65
C TYR A 82 -17.97 -4.07 15.38
N LEU A 83 -16.92 -4.40 14.66
CA LEU A 83 -16.42 -5.76 14.48
C LEU A 83 -15.12 -5.90 15.26
N THR A 84 -15.05 -6.87 16.16
CA THR A 84 -13.81 -7.29 16.80
C THR A 84 -13.16 -8.41 16.00
N VAL A 85 -11.90 -8.24 15.65
CA VAL A 85 -11.12 -9.28 14.97
C VAL A 85 -9.96 -9.70 15.88
N LEU A 86 -9.90 -10.96 16.22
CA LEU A 86 -8.80 -11.58 16.97
C LEU A 86 -8.00 -12.45 16.01
N ASP A 87 -6.77 -12.04 15.75
CA ASP A 87 -5.86 -12.76 14.86
C ASP A 87 -4.71 -13.34 15.68
N PHE A 88 -4.61 -14.66 15.68
CA PHE A 88 -3.58 -15.38 16.42
C PHE A 88 -2.32 -15.49 15.57
N VAL A 89 -1.38 -14.58 15.82
CA VAL A 89 -0.06 -14.58 15.20
C VAL A 89 0.75 -15.74 15.77
N GLY A 90 0.88 -16.82 15.00
CA GLY A 90 1.74 -17.94 15.32
C GLY A 90 3.07 -17.84 14.59
N HIS A 91 3.97 -18.80 14.85
CA HIS A 91 5.15 -19.01 14.00
C HIS A 91 4.67 -19.46 12.61
N SER A 92 4.28 -18.50 11.78
CA SER A 92 3.89 -18.75 10.40
C SER A 92 5.14 -19.07 9.56
N ARG A 93 4.92 -19.77 8.44
CA ARG A 93 5.98 -20.04 7.48
C ARG A 93 6.60 -18.70 7.02
N ALA A 94 7.87 -18.72 6.65
CA ALA A 94 8.60 -17.54 6.16
C ALA A 94 7.92 -16.86 4.94
N GLU A 95 7.04 -17.57 4.27
CA GLU A 95 6.25 -17.11 3.11
C GLU A 95 5.05 -16.23 3.49
N PHE A 96 4.66 -16.20 4.78
CA PHE A 96 3.54 -15.38 5.23
C PHE A 96 3.92 -13.90 5.18
N ASN A 97 3.18 -13.11 4.40
CA ASN A 97 3.48 -11.71 4.14
C ASN A 97 2.57 -10.78 4.96
N TYR A 98 3.06 -10.37 6.14
CA TYR A 98 2.36 -9.38 6.95
C TYR A 98 2.30 -8.00 6.31
N MET A 99 3.28 -7.65 5.46
CA MET A 99 3.32 -6.35 4.80
C MET A 99 2.09 -6.10 3.94
N ASP A 100 1.72 -7.05 3.06
CA ASP A 100 0.55 -6.90 2.19
C ASP A 100 -0.75 -6.89 2.99
N ARG A 101 -0.80 -7.66 4.07
CA ARG A 101 -1.96 -7.73 4.95
C ARG A 101 -2.23 -6.41 5.65
N PHE A 102 -1.23 -5.81 6.28
CA PHE A 102 -1.39 -4.51 6.93
C PHE A 102 -1.63 -3.39 5.92
N ARG A 103 -0.93 -3.39 4.79
CA ARG A 103 -1.18 -2.42 3.71
C ARG A 103 -2.65 -2.42 3.27
N ALA A 104 -3.27 -3.59 3.15
CA ALA A 104 -4.68 -3.71 2.78
C ALA A 104 -5.64 -3.20 3.86
N LEU A 105 -5.25 -3.26 5.14
CA LEU A 105 -6.07 -2.77 6.27
C LEU A 105 -5.92 -1.27 6.51
N MET A 106 -4.73 -0.71 6.30
CA MET A 106 -4.45 0.69 6.58
C MET A 106 -4.97 1.65 5.50
N GLY A 107 -5.18 1.15 4.29
CA GLY A 107 -5.50 2.02 3.16
C GLY A 107 -4.26 2.81 2.67
N ARG A 108 -4.47 4.07 2.28
CA ARG A 108 -3.40 4.93 1.75
C ARG A 108 -2.72 5.68 2.89
N THR A 109 -1.40 5.58 2.98
CA THR A 109 -0.56 6.30 3.93
C THR A 109 0.80 6.58 3.30
N SER A 110 1.41 7.72 3.64
CA SER A 110 2.76 8.09 3.24
C SER A 110 3.83 7.28 3.97
N MET A 111 3.49 6.68 5.12
CA MET A 111 4.41 5.87 5.90
C MET A 111 4.57 4.47 5.32
N SER A 112 5.75 3.90 5.49
CA SER A 112 5.96 2.48 5.21
C SER A 112 5.16 1.61 6.18
N VAL A 113 4.76 0.42 5.76
CA VAL A 113 4.05 -0.55 6.62
C VAL A 113 4.83 -0.84 7.90
N LYS A 114 6.17 -0.88 7.80
CA LYS A 114 7.04 -1.09 8.96
C LYS A 114 6.89 0.04 9.97
N GLU A 115 6.97 1.29 9.53
CA GLU A 115 6.83 2.46 10.40
C GLU A 115 5.43 2.53 11.03
N GLU A 116 4.38 2.18 10.28
CA GLU A 116 3.02 2.08 10.81
C GLU A 116 2.94 1.07 11.96
N VAL A 117 3.50 -0.13 11.76
CA VAL A 117 3.55 -1.16 12.82
C VAL A 117 4.38 -0.70 14.02
N GLU A 118 5.55 -0.08 13.79
CA GLU A 118 6.42 0.43 14.85
C GLU A 118 5.74 1.52 15.69
N LYS A 119 4.94 2.39 15.05
CA LYS A 119 4.23 3.52 15.67
C LYS A 119 2.78 3.21 16.06
N ASP A 120 2.38 1.92 16.13
CA ASP A 120 1.05 1.47 16.52
C ASP A 120 -0.09 2.02 15.63
N PHE A 121 0.16 2.09 14.32
CA PHE A 121 -0.81 2.42 13.26
C PHE A 121 -1.48 3.79 13.41
N PRO A 122 -0.74 4.90 13.33
CA PRO A 122 -1.29 6.24 13.48
C PRO A 122 -2.28 6.65 12.39
N HIS A 123 -2.26 6.00 11.20
CA HIS A 123 -3.07 6.40 10.04
C HIS A 123 -4.18 5.40 9.69
N LEU A 124 -4.80 4.79 10.70
CA LEU A 124 -5.97 3.96 10.45
C LEU A 124 -7.20 4.80 10.11
N PRO A 125 -8.15 4.24 9.32
CA PRO A 125 -9.43 4.88 9.11
C PRO A 125 -10.15 5.21 10.43
N LEU A 126 -10.91 6.31 10.44
CA LEU A 126 -11.63 6.76 11.63
C LEU A 126 -12.52 5.65 12.22
N GLY A 127 -12.40 5.45 13.52
CA GLY A 127 -13.13 4.40 14.24
C GLY A 127 -12.51 3.01 14.16
N CYS A 128 -11.35 2.87 13.52
CA CYS A 128 -10.58 1.63 13.49
C CYS A 128 -9.41 1.69 14.49
N THR A 129 -9.09 0.56 15.09
CA THR A 129 -7.92 0.38 15.96
C THR A 129 -7.27 -0.96 15.68
N ILE A 130 -5.95 -1.02 15.70
CA ILE A 130 -5.16 -2.26 15.70
C ILE A 130 -4.28 -2.25 16.94
N GLN A 131 -4.36 -3.30 17.73
CA GLN A 131 -3.51 -3.51 18.89
C GLN A 131 -2.72 -4.79 18.71
N LEU A 132 -1.41 -4.71 18.80
CA LEU A 132 -0.52 -5.85 18.73
C LEU A 132 0.02 -6.17 20.12
N GLU A 133 -0.04 -7.44 20.50
CA GLU A 133 0.71 -7.91 21.66
C GLU A 133 2.22 -7.73 21.40
N PRO A 134 3.04 -7.35 22.41
CA PRO A 134 4.47 -7.04 22.21
C PRO A 134 5.25 -8.11 21.47
N LYS A 135 5.08 -9.38 21.82
CA LYS A 135 5.75 -10.51 21.14
C LYS A 135 5.28 -10.68 19.69
N ALA A 136 3.99 -10.48 19.43
CA ALA A 136 3.42 -10.52 18.08
C ALA A 136 3.97 -9.36 17.22
N LYS A 137 4.06 -8.16 17.80
CA LYS A 137 4.65 -6.98 17.14
C LYS A 137 6.09 -7.23 16.71
N GLU A 138 6.92 -7.75 17.63
CA GLU A 138 8.33 -8.09 17.35
C GLU A 138 8.42 -9.11 16.19
N TYR A 139 7.65 -10.18 16.25
CA TYR A 139 7.61 -11.21 15.20
C TYR A 139 7.19 -10.65 13.85
N ILE A 140 6.16 -9.81 13.82
CA ILE A 140 5.67 -9.15 12.60
C ILE A 140 6.75 -8.25 12.00
N ILE A 141 7.43 -7.43 12.82
CA ILE A 141 8.53 -6.56 12.37
C ILE A 141 9.67 -7.40 11.78
N GLN A 142 10.03 -8.51 12.42
CA GLN A 142 11.07 -9.43 11.92
C GLN A 142 10.65 -10.03 10.55
N ASN A 143 9.40 -10.45 10.41
CA ASN A 143 8.87 -10.96 9.14
C ASN A 143 8.90 -9.91 8.03
N ILE A 144 8.43 -8.68 8.32
CA ILE A 144 8.47 -7.55 7.38
C ILE A 144 9.92 -7.25 6.97
N ASN A 145 10.86 -7.19 7.91
CA ASN A 145 12.27 -6.98 7.62
C ASN A 145 12.86 -8.11 6.75
N GLY A 146 12.53 -9.35 7.07
CA GLY A 146 12.92 -10.53 6.27
C GLY A 146 12.43 -10.43 4.84
N TYR A 147 11.16 -10.08 4.66
CA TYR A 147 10.55 -9.86 3.36
C TYR A 147 11.24 -8.73 2.58
N ILE A 148 11.41 -7.56 3.19
CA ILE A 148 12.11 -6.41 2.59
C ILE A 148 13.56 -6.80 2.19
N ASN A 149 14.27 -7.52 3.05
CA ASN A 149 15.66 -7.92 2.81
C ASN A 149 15.79 -9.03 1.75
N SER A 150 14.73 -9.77 1.46
CA SER A 150 14.74 -10.77 0.39
C SER A 150 14.87 -10.18 -1.01
N PHE A 151 14.53 -8.88 -1.20
CA PHE A 151 14.64 -8.18 -2.48
C PHE A 151 16.05 -7.61 -2.69
N LYS A 152 17.01 -8.49 -2.97
CA LYS A 152 18.35 -8.08 -3.41
C LYS A 152 18.29 -7.53 -4.85
N LYS A 153 19.15 -6.56 -5.17
CA LYS A 153 19.25 -5.94 -6.50
C LYS A 153 19.35 -6.99 -7.63
N SER A 154 20.18 -8.01 -7.44
CA SER A 154 20.35 -9.10 -8.41
C SER A 154 19.05 -9.86 -8.70
N ARG A 155 18.27 -10.13 -7.65
CA ARG A 155 16.96 -10.80 -7.77
C ARG A 155 15.95 -9.91 -8.50
N ILE A 156 15.93 -8.62 -8.20
CA ILE A 156 15.05 -7.64 -8.88
C ILE A 156 15.39 -7.62 -10.38
N ILE A 157 16.67 -7.49 -10.75
CA ILE A 157 17.14 -7.50 -12.14
C ILE A 157 16.72 -8.80 -12.84
N GLN A 158 16.91 -9.95 -12.22
CA GLN A 158 16.49 -11.23 -12.79
C GLN A 158 14.97 -11.31 -12.98
N THR A 159 14.20 -10.79 -12.03
CA THR A 159 12.73 -10.75 -12.12
C THR A 159 12.28 -9.84 -13.25
N ILE A 160 12.91 -8.67 -13.44
CA ILE A 160 12.64 -7.76 -14.56
C ILE A 160 12.92 -8.49 -15.90
N LYS A 161 14.07 -9.16 -16.03
CA LYS A 161 14.46 -9.88 -17.25
C LYS A 161 13.48 -10.98 -17.65
N GLN A 162 12.84 -11.64 -16.68
CA GLN A 162 11.93 -12.76 -16.89
C GLN A 162 10.46 -12.36 -16.80
N PHE A 163 10.15 -11.08 -16.63
CA PHE A 163 8.84 -10.60 -16.25
C PHE A 163 7.73 -11.00 -17.22
N GLU A 164 7.88 -10.68 -18.50
CA GLU A 164 6.85 -10.93 -19.53
C GLU A 164 6.62 -12.42 -19.76
N GLN A 165 7.67 -13.23 -19.64
CA GLN A 165 7.56 -14.69 -19.73
C GLN A 165 6.79 -15.27 -18.54
N LYS A 166 6.97 -14.69 -17.35
CA LYS A 166 6.37 -15.20 -16.12
C LYS A 166 4.93 -14.74 -15.93
N PHE A 167 4.61 -13.51 -16.29
CA PHE A 167 3.32 -12.89 -15.97
C PHE A 167 2.41 -12.68 -17.18
N SER A 168 2.93 -12.88 -18.40
CA SER A 168 2.18 -12.67 -19.65
C SER A 168 1.57 -11.26 -19.79
N GLU A 169 2.21 -10.27 -19.16
CA GLU A 169 1.83 -8.86 -19.20
C GLU A 169 3.01 -7.98 -19.62
N PRO A 170 2.78 -6.85 -20.29
CA PRO A 170 3.83 -5.89 -20.65
C PRO A 170 4.54 -5.35 -19.39
N LEU A 171 5.85 -5.25 -19.45
CA LEU A 171 6.67 -4.70 -18.38
C LEU A 171 6.48 -3.19 -18.28
N SER A 172 5.99 -2.72 -17.15
CA SER A 172 5.95 -1.33 -16.73
C SER A 172 6.24 -1.22 -15.23
N LEU A 173 6.57 -0.05 -14.73
CA LEU A 173 6.78 0.14 -13.29
C LEU A 173 5.52 -0.28 -12.50
N ALA A 174 4.35 0.12 -12.95
CA ALA A 174 3.07 -0.22 -12.29
C ALA A 174 2.78 -1.73 -12.31
N SER A 175 2.89 -2.40 -13.49
CA SER A 175 2.67 -3.84 -13.58
C SER A 175 3.69 -4.64 -12.79
N PHE A 176 4.95 -4.21 -12.80
CA PHE A 176 6.01 -4.85 -12.02
C PHE A 176 5.72 -4.80 -10.52
N LEU A 177 5.41 -3.61 -9.97
CA LEU A 177 5.10 -3.48 -8.53
C LEU A 177 3.85 -4.29 -8.14
N ARG A 178 2.81 -4.25 -8.98
CA ARG A 178 1.54 -4.95 -8.73
C ARG A 178 1.72 -6.47 -8.69
N LEU A 179 2.46 -7.03 -9.62
CA LEU A 179 2.57 -8.49 -9.78
C LEU A 179 3.71 -9.11 -8.96
N THR A 180 4.77 -8.37 -8.68
CA THR A 180 5.91 -8.90 -7.92
C THR A 180 5.87 -8.55 -6.44
N HIS A 181 5.05 -7.57 -6.04
CA HIS A 181 4.98 -7.02 -4.69
C HIS A 181 6.34 -6.49 -4.17
N VAL A 182 7.28 -6.19 -5.07
CA VAL A 182 8.54 -5.53 -4.70
C VAL A 182 8.22 -4.13 -4.17
N PRO A 183 8.69 -3.75 -2.97
CA PRO A 183 8.48 -2.40 -2.47
C PRO A 183 9.14 -1.36 -3.40
N LEU A 184 8.43 -0.25 -3.68
CA LEU A 184 8.94 0.82 -4.54
C LEU A 184 10.27 1.37 -4.01
N GLU A 185 10.43 1.43 -2.69
CA GLU A 185 11.62 1.88 -1.99
C GLU A 185 12.87 1.02 -2.31
N LYS A 186 12.67 -0.24 -2.68
CA LYS A 186 13.77 -1.11 -3.12
C LYS A 186 14.25 -0.84 -4.53
N LEU A 187 13.38 -0.32 -5.39
CA LEU A 187 13.76 0.04 -6.76
C LEU A 187 14.61 1.32 -6.77
N TYR A 188 14.30 2.28 -5.88
CA TYR A 188 14.96 3.59 -5.85
C TYR A 188 16.06 3.70 -4.79
N ASN A 189 16.48 2.63 -4.18
CA ASN A 189 17.62 2.63 -3.27
C ASN A 189 18.96 2.61 -4.04
N GLY A 190 19.42 3.79 -4.44
CA GLY A 190 20.62 3.96 -5.25
C GLY A 190 20.47 3.48 -6.70
N ASN A 191 19.24 3.36 -7.19
CA ASN A 191 18.92 2.97 -8.57
C ASN A 191 17.69 3.76 -9.03
N THR A 192 17.34 3.58 -10.31
CA THR A 192 16.07 4.01 -10.90
C THR A 192 15.43 2.84 -11.63
N TRP A 193 14.17 2.95 -12.00
CA TRP A 193 13.49 1.93 -12.78
C TRP A 193 14.16 1.72 -14.13
N ASN A 194 14.45 2.80 -14.86
CA ASN A 194 15.18 2.73 -16.14
C ASN A 194 16.57 2.11 -16.00
N GLY A 195 17.31 2.49 -14.96
CA GLY A 195 18.62 1.91 -14.68
C GLY A 195 18.56 0.41 -14.39
N LEU A 196 17.54 -0.06 -13.66
CA LEU A 196 17.30 -1.49 -13.43
C LEU A 196 16.88 -2.22 -14.70
N CYS A 197 16.03 -1.63 -15.54
CA CYS A 197 15.64 -2.18 -16.85
C CYS A 197 16.83 -2.32 -17.79
N ARG A 198 17.74 -1.34 -17.80
CA ARG A 198 18.99 -1.43 -18.55
C ARG A 198 19.88 -2.56 -18.04
N LEU A 199 20.07 -2.67 -16.73
CA LEU A 199 20.86 -3.76 -16.12
C LEU A 199 20.24 -5.14 -16.38
N ALA A 200 18.93 -5.22 -16.56
CA ALA A 200 18.22 -6.44 -16.94
C ALA A 200 18.33 -6.75 -18.46
N GLY A 201 18.84 -5.82 -19.25
CA GLY A 201 18.93 -5.95 -20.71
C GLY A 201 17.60 -5.76 -21.45
N VAL A 202 16.60 -5.15 -20.78
CA VAL A 202 15.29 -4.84 -21.37
C VAL A 202 15.35 -3.57 -22.21
N THR A 203 16.15 -2.59 -21.78
CA THR A 203 16.38 -1.33 -22.51
C THR A 203 17.86 -1.16 -22.82
N ALA A 204 18.17 -0.51 -23.97
CA ALA A 204 19.54 -0.25 -24.37
C ALA A 204 20.12 1.04 -23.76
N ARG A 205 19.24 1.98 -23.40
CA ARG A 205 19.60 3.31 -22.88
C ARG A 205 19.04 3.50 -21.46
N GLU A 206 19.66 4.36 -20.70
CA GLU A 206 19.18 4.86 -19.42
C GLU A 206 19.18 6.38 -19.41
N SER A 207 18.43 6.98 -18.52
CA SER A 207 18.42 8.41 -18.28
C SER A 207 19.79 8.89 -17.79
N GLU A 208 20.23 10.05 -18.25
CA GLU A 208 21.41 10.71 -17.72
C GLU A 208 21.19 11.27 -16.30
N LEU A 209 19.93 11.45 -15.91
CA LEU A 209 19.50 11.99 -14.61
C LEU A 209 19.17 10.92 -13.58
N ASN A 210 19.66 9.69 -13.77
CA ASN A 210 19.37 8.56 -12.88
C ASN A 210 19.81 8.80 -11.42
N VAL A 211 20.94 9.46 -11.22
CA VAL A 211 21.48 9.73 -9.88
C VAL A 211 20.61 10.76 -9.15
N GLU A 212 20.26 11.84 -9.86
CA GLU A 212 19.39 12.91 -9.36
C GLU A 212 18.03 12.37 -8.99
N LEU A 213 17.39 11.61 -9.90
CA LEU A 213 16.09 11.01 -9.68
C LEU A 213 16.10 10.03 -8.49
N SER A 214 17.06 9.11 -8.45
CA SER A 214 17.18 8.14 -7.36
C SER A 214 17.32 8.83 -6.01
N ARG A 215 18.08 9.92 -5.94
CA ARG A 215 18.27 10.72 -4.74
C ARG A 215 16.99 11.46 -4.35
N ALA A 216 16.36 12.18 -5.28
CA ALA A 216 15.12 12.90 -5.04
C ALA A 216 14.04 11.97 -4.48
N VAL A 217 13.84 10.82 -5.12
CA VAL A 217 12.84 9.83 -4.72
C VAL A 217 13.15 9.27 -3.32
N SER A 218 14.37 8.76 -3.12
CA SER A 218 14.73 8.07 -1.88
C SER A 218 14.83 9.00 -0.66
N LYS A 219 15.19 10.27 -0.84
CA LYS A 219 15.43 11.22 0.24
C LYS A 219 14.28 12.18 0.52
N LYS A 220 13.43 12.42 -0.48
CA LYS A 220 12.37 13.43 -0.41
C LYS A 220 10.99 12.88 -0.74
N TRP A 221 10.80 12.30 -1.94
CA TRP A 221 9.47 11.97 -2.45
C TRP A 221 8.78 10.87 -1.64
N PHE A 222 9.51 9.92 -1.08
CA PHE A 222 8.91 8.90 -0.21
C PHE A 222 8.38 9.45 1.13
N SER A 223 8.85 10.61 1.55
CA SER A 223 8.38 11.30 2.76
C SER A 223 7.38 12.42 2.46
N THR A 224 7.10 12.69 1.17
CA THR A 224 6.18 13.74 0.75
C THR A 224 4.78 13.15 0.61
N ASP A 225 3.81 13.75 1.31
CA ASP A 225 2.38 13.40 1.23
C ASP A 225 1.61 14.61 0.68
N SER A 226 1.83 14.91 -0.60
CA SER A 226 1.16 16.02 -1.29
C SER A 226 0.73 15.61 -2.68
N TYR A 227 -0.57 15.34 -2.82
CA TYR A 227 -1.17 15.04 -4.12
C TYR A 227 -0.95 16.19 -5.12
N SER A 228 -1.15 17.43 -4.69
CA SER A 228 -1.00 18.60 -5.56
C SER A 228 0.42 18.78 -6.09
N TYR A 229 1.44 18.46 -5.29
CA TYR A 229 2.84 18.50 -5.72
C TYR A 229 3.14 17.42 -6.76
N PHE A 230 2.74 16.17 -6.50
CA PHE A 230 2.97 15.09 -7.47
C PHE A 230 2.15 15.23 -8.74
N SER A 231 0.91 15.76 -8.66
CA SER A 231 0.11 16.10 -9.84
C SER A 231 0.80 17.17 -10.70
N PHE A 232 1.37 18.20 -10.08
CA PHE A 232 2.14 19.20 -10.81
C PHE A 232 3.37 18.59 -11.51
N ILE A 233 4.15 17.76 -10.82
CA ILE A 233 5.32 17.09 -11.43
C ILE A 233 4.88 16.15 -12.56
N HIS A 234 3.78 15.43 -12.36
CA HIS A 234 3.21 14.55 -13.38
C HIS A 234 2.85 15.34 -14.64
N ASP A 235 2.17 16.47 -14.51
CA ASP A 235 1.81 17.33 -15.64
C ASP A 235 3.02 17.89 -16.38
N LEU A 236 4.09 18.25 -15.66
CA LEU A 236 5.35 18.63 -16.26
C LEU A 236 5.98 17.48 -17.04
N ALA A 237 6.04 16.30 -16.46
CA ALA A 237 6.63 15.10 -17.08
C ALA A 237 5.82 14.64 -18.31
N ALA A 238 4.48 14.66 -18.24
CA ALA A 238 3.59 14.35 -19.36
C ALA A 238 3.80 15.30 -20.57
N ARG A 239 4.17 16.55 -20.29
CA ARG A 239 4.58 17.55 -21.32
C ARG A 239 6.08 17.51 -21.65
N ARG A 240 6.81 16.47 -21.21
CA ARG A 240 8.26 16.35 -21.40
C ARG A 240 9.02 17.57 -20.87
N PHE A 241 8.57 18.19 -19.78
CA PHE A 241 9.11 19.41 -19.19
C PHE A 241 9.23 20.62 -20.17
N LYS A 242 8.54 20.54 -21.31
CA LYS A 242 8.48 21.63 -22.30
C LYS A 242 7.50 22.71 -21.86
N VAL A 243 7.92 23.48 -20.86
CA VAL A 243 7.13 24.53 -20.21
C VAL A 243 7.95 25.81 -20.11
N SER A 244 7.29 26.96 -20.29
CA SER A 244 7.90 28.27 -20.06
C SER A 244 7.70 28.67 -18.60
N GLU A 245 8.78 29.03 -17.90
CA GLU A 245 8.74 29.51 -16.51
C GLU A 245 7.77 30.67 -16.31
N GLY A 246 7.69 31.60 -17.29
CA GLY A 246 6.81 32.76 -17.24
C GLY A 246 5.31 32.46 -17.34
N LEU A 247 4.93 31.23 -17.69
CA LEU A 247 3.52 30.78 -17.73
C LEU A 247 3.07 30.12 -16.42
N LEU A 248 3.98 29.85 -15.49
CA LEU A 248 3.66 29.23 -14.21
C LEU A 248 3.01 30.24 -13.25
N THR A 249 1.97 29.80 -12.57
CA THR A 249 1.39 30.56 -11.46
C THR A 249 2.39 30.70 -10.31
N PRO A 250 2.24 31.63 -9.38
CA PRO A 250 3.12 31.76 -8.21
C PRO A 250 3.21 30.49 -7.36
N ARG A 251 2.15 29.69 -7.29
CA ARG A 251 2.15 28.40 -6.60
C ARG A 251 2.97 27.37 -7.36
N GLU A 252 2.80 27.27 -8.66
CA GLU A 252 3.55 26.34 -9.53
C GLU A 252 5.05 26.70 -9.57
N GLN A 253 5.39 28.00 -9.56
CA GLN A 253 6.79 28.42 -9.44
C GLN A 253 7.44 27.93 -8.15
N LYS A 254 6.73 27.96 -7.02
CA LYS A 254 7.22 27.41 -5.75
C LYS A 254 7.38 25.89 -5.82
N MET A 255 6.44 25.18 -6.44
CA MET A 255 6.54 23.74 -6.62
C MET A 255 7.67 23.36 -7.59
N ALA A 256 7.90 24.15 -8.63
CA ALA A 256 9.04 24.00 -9.54
C ALA A 256 10.38 24.22 -8.81
N LEU A 257 10.43 25.21 -7.91
CA LEU A 257 11.60 25.42 -7.06
C LEU A 257 11.83 24.27 -6.08
N MET A 258 10.76 23.68 -5.53
CA MET A 258 10.87 22.45 -4.73
C MET A 258 11.46 21.31 -5.57
N LEU A 259 10.94 21.09 -6.77
CA LEU A 259 11.48 20.08 -7.70
C LEU A 259 12.96 20.31 -7.98
N TYR A 260 13.38 21.57 -8.17
CA TYR A 260 14.78 21.92 -8.36
C TYR A 260 15.64 21.43 -7.19
N TYR A 261 15.24 21.74 -5.93
CA TYR A 261 15.99 21.33 -4.74
C TYR A 261 15.83 19.84 -4.39
N ASP A 262 14.85 19.15 -4.95
CA ASP A 262 14.76 17.70 -4.84
C ASP A 262 15.79 17.01 -5.76
N LEU A 263 15.97 17.52 -6.97
CA LEU A 263 16.89 16.97 -7.97
C LEU A 263 18.34 17.41 -7.74
N TYR A 264 18.58 18.65 -7.31
CA TYR A 264 19.91 19.25 -7.17
C TYR A 264 20.22 19.64 -5.72
N ILE A 265 21.45 19.34 -5.26
CA ILE A 265 21.81 19.50 -3.84
C ILE A 265 22.07 20.98 -3.48
N SER A 266 22.56 21.77 -4.44
CA SER A 266 22.98 23.16 -4.22
C SER A 266 22.23 24.12 -5.14
N ALA A 267 21.92 25.31 -4.59
CA ALA A 267 21.52 26.44 -5.42
C ALA A 267 22.67 26.81 -6.36
N GLY A 268 22.36 27.11 -7.63
CA GLY A 268 23.34 27.64 -8.59
C GLY A 268 23.85 26.62 -9.63
N GLU A 269 23.27 25.41 -9.69
CA GLU A 269 23.54 24.51 -10.82
C GLU A 269 22.90 25.04 -12.12
N TYR A 270 21.76 25.72 -11.97
CA TYR A 270 21.09 26.46 -13.04
C TYR A 270 20.69 27.85 -12.55
N ASP A 271 20.91 28.89 -13.35
CA ASP A 271 20.62 30.28 -13.02
C ASP A 271 19.10 30.58 -13.04
N SER A 272 18.27 29.70 -13.62
CA SER A 272 16.81 29.87 -13.66
C SER A 272 16.10 28.52 -13.74
N LEU A 273 14.83 28.49 -13.38
CA LEU A 273 13.95 27.32 -13.55
C LEU A 273 13.81 26.94 -15.03
N GLN A 274 13.88 27.92 -15.94
CA GLN A 274 13.80 27.67 -17.38
C GLN A 274 14.98 26.82 -17.87
N LEU A 275 16.19 27.06 -17.37
CA LEU A 275 17.36 26.24 -17.72
C LEU A 275 17.22 24.82 -17.21
N MET A 276 16.69 24.65 -15.99
CA MET A 276 16.34 23.31 -15.48
C MET A 276 15.33 22.61 -16.37
N PHE A 277 14.22 23.27 -16.75
CA PHE A 277 13.22 22.67 -17.63
C PHE A 277 13.79 22.30 -18.98
N ASN A 278 14.63 23.13 -19.57
CA ASN A 278 15.31 22.82 -20.82
C ASN A 278 16.14 21.54 -20.69
N ARG A 279 16.93 21.41 -19.61
CA ARG A 279 17.74 20.22 -19.34
C ARG A 279 16.88 18.96 -19.15
N LEU A 280 15.80 19.06 -18.35
CA LEU A 280 14.89 17.94 -18.13
C LEU A 280 14.16 17.52 -19.42
N SER A 281 13.89 18.46 -20.33
CA SER A 281 13.20 18.21 -21.60
C SER A 281 14.04 17.46 -22.63
N GLU A 282 15.36 17.40 -22.47
CA GLU A 282 16.28 16.67 -23.32
C GLU A 282 16.30 15.17 -23.03
N ASP A 283 15.84 14.77 -21.81
CA ASP A 283 15.84 13.38 -21.36
C ASP A 283 14.43 12.79 -21.34
N GLU A 284 14.03 12.18 -22.44
CA GLU A 284 12.71 11.54 -22.57
C GLU A 284 12.52 10.37 -21.59
N LEU A 285 13.58 9.61 -21.30
CA LEU A 285 13.52 8.47 -20.39
C LEU A 285 13.27 8.92 -18.95
N PHE A 286 13.88 10.06 -18.56
CA PHE A 286 13.59 10.71 -17.29
C PHE A 286 12.12 11.11 -17.19
N ALA A 287 11.60 11.78 -18.22
CA ALA A 287 10.21 12.22 -18.23
C ALA A 287 9.22 11.05 -18.14
N ASP A 288 9.47 9.96 -18.89
CA ASP A 288 8.63 8.76 -18.87
C ASP A 288 8.64 8.07 -17.50
N GLU A 289 9.81 7.96 -16.87
CA GLU A 289 9.91 7.36 -15.54
C GLU A 289 9.24 8.23 -14.49
N VAL A 290 9.46 9.54 -14.51
CA VAL A 290 8.81 10.48 -13.57
C VAL A 290 7.29 10.45 -13.71
N CYS A 291 6.77 10.35 -14.95
CA CYS A 291 5.34 10.24 -15.19
C CYS A 291 4.76 8.98 -14.51
N GLN A 292 5.33 7.80 -14.77
CA GLN A 292 4.89 6.54 -14.14
C GLN A 292 5.03 6.55 -12.61
N LEU A 293 6.12 7.11 -12.11
CA LEU A 293 6.39 7.17 -10.68
C LEU A 293 5.42 8.09 -9.95
N THR A 294 5.16 9.27 -10.50
CA THR A 294 4.24 10.24 -9.89
C THR A 294 2.80 9.76 -9.87
N GLU A 295 2.34 8.98 -10.86
CA GLU A 295 1.04 8.29 -10.79
C GLU A 295 0.94 7.38 -9.56
N ILE A 296 1.99 6.62 -9.29
CA ILE A 296 2.04 5.72 -8.13
C ILE A 296 2.09 6.52 -6.83
N LEU A 297 2.88 7.59 -6.77
CA LEU A 297 2.99 8.44 -5.58
C LEU A 297 1.68 9.20 -5.30
N MET A 298 1.00 9.73 -6.32
CA MET A 298 -0.34 10.32 -6.18
C MET A 298 -1.34 9.31 -5.61
N SER A 299 -1.26 8.06 -6.04
CA SER A 299 -2.13 7.00 -5.52
C SER A 299 -1.86 6.67 -4.04
N ARG A 300 -0.69 7.03 -3.50
CA ARG A 300 -0.31 6.85 -2.10
C ARG A 300 -0.68 8.05 -1.22
N CYS A 301 -0.89 9.23 -1.81
CA CYS A 301 -1.28 10.42 -1.07
C CYS A 301 -2.66 10.25 -0.43
N ASN A 302 -2.86 10.86 0.73
CA ASN A 302 -4.11 10.77 1.48
C ASN A 302 -5.28 11.33 0.67
N ALA A 303 -6.38 10.59 0.61
CA ALA A 303 -7.59 10.96 -0.12
C ALA A 303 -8.27 12.23 0.44
N LEU A 304 -7.88 12.70 1.62
CA LEU A 304 -8.41 13.92 2.25
C LEU A 304 -8.09 15.21 1.46
N GLU A 305 -7.02 15.21 0.64
CA GLU A 305 -6.79 16.32 -0.29
C GLU A 305 -7.75 16.35 -1.48
N GLN A 306 -8.43 15.22 -1.76
CA GLN A 306 -9.36 15.10 -2.90
C GLN A 306 -10.80 15.48 -2.55
N ASP A 307 -11.16 15.44 -1.27
CA ASP A 307 -12.47 15.88 -0.81
C ASP A 307 -12.44 17.39 -0.56
N ASP A 308 -12.97 18.13 -1.54
CA ASP A 308 -13.28 19.56 -1.42
C ASP A 308 -14.51 19.76 -0.51
N ASN A 309 -14.45 19.21 0.71
CA ASN A 309 -15.48 19.35 1.71
C ASN A 309 -15.33 20.73 2.38
N SER A 310 -15.76 21.76 1.65
CA SER A 310 -15.78 23.15 2.12
C SER A 310 -16.45 23.32 3.50
N ALA A 311 -17.47 22.50 3.78
CA ALA A 311 -18.15 22.47 5.08
C ALA A 311 -17.24 22.05 6.26
N PHE A 312 -16.19 21.25 6.01
CA PHE A 312 -15.24 20.86 7.06
C PHE A 312 -14.18 21.92 7.31
N ARG A 313 -13.85 22.74 6.30
CA ARG A 313 -12.89 23.86 6.41
C ARG A 313 -13.43 25.01 7.26
N ASP A 314 -14.74 25.25 7.21
CA ASP A 314 -15.38 26.33 7.96
C ASP A 314 -15.55 26.00 9.45
N SER A 315 -15.62 24.70 9.82
CA SER A 315 -15.77 24.26 11.21
C SER A 315 -14.44 23.93 11.91
N PHE A 316 -13.36 23.72 11.18
CA PHE A 316 -12.02 23.43 11.71
C PHE A 316 -10.96 24.34 11.13
N PRO A 317 -10.50 25.40 11.86
CA PRO A 317 -9.50 26.34 11.37
C PRO A 317 -8.07 25.78 11.32
N LEU A 318 -7.84 24.53 11.73
CA LEU A 318 -6.55 23.89 11.59
C LEU A 318 -6.39 23.40 10.14
N LYS A 319 -5.39 23.94 9.44
CA LYS A 319 -4.94 23.39 8.17
C LYS A 319 -4.51 21.95 8.42
N LEU A 320 -5.18 20.98 7.78
CA LEU A 320 -4.87 19.55 7.88
C LEU A 320 -3.48 19.21 7.30
N HIS A 321 -2.85 20.17 6.60
CA HIS A 321 -1.47 20.10 6.10
C HIS A 321 -0.83 21.47 6.23
N GLY A 322 0.13 21.57 7.15
CA GLY A 322 1.03 22.71 7.27
C GLY A 322 2.11 22.68 6.21
#